data_c8665232c0e1d7d7fff18b8349887297
#
_entry.id   c8665232c0e1d7d7fff18b8349887297
#
_cell.length_a   1.000
_cell.length_b   1.000
_cell.length_c   1.000
_cell.angle_alpha   90.00
_cell.angle_beta   90.00
_cell.angle_gamma   90.00
#
_symmetry.space_group_name_H-M   'P 1'
#
loop_
_entity.id
_entity.type
_entity.pdbx_description
1 polymer ?
#
loop_
_entity_poly.entity_id
_entity_poly.type
_entity_poly.pdbx_seq_one_letter_code
_entity_poly.pdbx_strand_id
1 'polypeptide(L)'
;RGGAIGLPNTEAESKEDTPIHNKRFFNTREKQAIGRVAATLIEENDTILLDSGTTTLEIARNLHKFQRLTIITNSINIAAELLGYKRFNIILLGGNLRGASQSTVGPIAEMNLKVFYCDKLFLGVDSFNIECGLSTPNIEEANINQMMLSMSKRVIAVFDSSKCNK
;
A
#
# COMPACT_ATOMS: atom_id res chain seq x y z
N ARG A 1 1.86 7.78 -19.11
CA ARG A 1 0.65 7.03 -19.55
C ARG A 1 0.86 5.59 -19.17
N GLY A 2 0.46 5.17 -17.96
CA GLY A 2 0.46 3.78 -17.52
C GLY A 2 -0.96 3.23 -17.61
N GLY A 3 -1.25 2.44 -18.63
CA GLY A 3 -2.49 1.70 -18.74
C GLY A 3 -2.28 0.28 -18.26
N ALA A 4 -3.18 -0.26 -17.44
CA ALA A 4 -3.25 -1.68 -17.18
C ALA A 4 -3.72 -2.36 -18.47
N ILE A 5 -2.89 -3.21 -19.06
CA ILE A 5 -3.26 -4.01 -20.23
C ILE A 5 -3.61 -5.40 -19.72
N GLY A 6 -4.86 -5.82 -19.95
CA GLY A 6 -5.25 -7.22 -19.80
C GLY A 6 -4.60 -8.05 -20.90
N LEU A 7 -3.73 -9.00 -20.55
CA LEU A 7 -3.16 -9.95 -21.50
C LEU A 7 -4.20 -11.00 -21.89
N PRO A 8 -4.25 -11.44 -23.17
CA PRO A 8 -5.13 -12.51 -23.59
C PRO A 8 -4.68 -13.85 -22.96
N ASN A 9 -5.67 -14.67 -22.58
CA ASN A 9 -5.52 -16.00 -22.02
C ASN A 9 -4.57 -16.89 -22.83
N THR A 10 -3.35 -17.02 -22.35
CA THR A 10 -2.57 -18.24 -22.46
C THR A 10 -2.50 -18.80 -21.05
N GLU A 11 -2.70 -20.11 -20.88
CA GLU A 11 -2.76 -20.85 -19.62
C GLU A 11 -1.68 -20.41 -18.61
N ALA A 12 -1.86 -19.22 -18.05
CA ALA A 12 -1.14 -18.76 -16.89
C ALA A 12 -1.94 -19.31 -15.71
N GLU A 13 -1.35 -20.26 -14.99
CA GLU A 13 -1.76 -20.61 -13.64
C GLU A 13 -2.20 -19.33 -12.95
N SER A 14 -3.47 -19.24 -12.58
CA SER A 14 -4.01 -18.14 -11.81
C SER A 14 -3.15 -18.07 -10.55
N LYS A 15 -2.22 -17.11 -10.48
CA LYS A 15 -1.47 -16.86 -9.25
C LYS A 15 -2.52 -16.50 -8.21
N GLU A 16 -2.89 -17.48 -7.39
CA GLU A 16 -3.84 -17.30 -6.32
C GLU A 16 -3.37 -16.11 -5.48
N ASP A 17 -4.28 -15.19 -5.27
CA ASP A 17 -4.03 -14.02 -4.44
C ASP A 17 -3.72 -14.46 -3.01
N THR A 18 -2.44 -14.51 -2.68
CA THR A 18 -1.97 -15.01 -1.40
C THR A 18 -2.49 -14.12 -0.27
N PRO A 19 -3.27 -14.66 0.68
CA PRO A 19 -3.79 -13.88 1.80
C PRO A 19 -2.68 -13.15 2.58
N ILE A 20 -2.97 -11.93 3.01
CA ILE A 20 -1.99 -11.07 3.69
C ILE A 20 -1.41 -11.69 4.97
N HIS A 21 -2.19 -12.50 5.68
CA HIS A 21 -1.71 -13.19 6.86
C HIS A 21 -0.61 -14.22 6.56
N ASN A 22 -0.60 -14.82 5.36
CA ASN A 22 0.49 -15.67 4.89
C ASN A 22 1.69 -14.83 4.44
N LYS A 23 1.44 -13.74 3.70
CA LYS A 23 2.50 -12.83 3.22
C LYS A 23 3.38 -12.29 4.36
N ARG A 24 2.87 -12.16 5.59
CA ARG A 24 3.63 -11.64 6.75
C ARG A 24 4.82 -12.50 7.18
N PHE A 25 4.80 -13.80 6.89
CA PHE A 25 5.86 -14.72 7.29
C PHE A 25 7.02 -14.81 6.28
N PHE A 26 6.84 -14.26 5.07
CA PHE A 26 7.86 -14.30 4.03
C PHE A 26 8.66 -13.00 4.02
N ASN A 27 9.98 -13.13 3.87
CA ASN A 27 10.93 -12.01 3.73
C ASN A 27 10.77 -10.94 4.84
N THR A 28 10.56 -11.39 6.08
CA THR A 28 10.26 -10.49 7.20
C THR A 28 11.41 -9.54 7.49
N ARG A 29 12.68 -10.00 7.40
CA ARG A 29 13.86 -9.18 7.63
C ARG A 29 14.00 -8.08 6.59
N GLU A 30 13.77 -8.42 5.32
CA GLU A 30 13.78 -7.51 4.19
C GLU A 30 12.71 -6.43 4.35
N LYS A 31 11.48 -6.81 4.66
CA LYS A 31 10.36 -5.88 4.90
C LYS A 31 10.65 -4.94 6.07
N GLN A 32 11.22 -5.44 7.16
CA GLN A 32 11.63 -4.61 8.30
C GLN A 32 12.72 -3.61 7.90
N ALA A 33 13.70 -4.03 7.09
CA ALA A 33 14.74 -3.14 6.60
C ALA A 33 14.14 -2.06 5.67
N ILE A 34 13.24 -2.44 4.76
CA ILE A 34 12.51 -1.52 3.89
C ILE A 34 11.69 -0.53 4.73
N GLY A 35 10.95 -1.01 5.73
CA GLY A 35 10.15 -0.16 6.61
C GLY A 35 10.99 0.90 7.33
N ARG A 36 12.16 0.52 7.86
CA ARG A 36 13.10 1.46 8.51
C ARG A 36 13.60 2.53 7.53
N VAL A 37 14.05 2.11 6.34
CA VAL A 37 14.57 3.03 5.33
C VAL A 37 13.45 3.94 4.79
N ALA A 38 12.28 3.39 4.45
CA ALA A 38 11.16 4.17 3.96
C ALA A 38 10.70 5.23 4.97
N ALA A 39 10.71 4.91 6.27
CA ALA A 39 10.38 5.88 7.32
C ALA A 39 11.37 7.06 7.40
N THR A 40 12.60 6.94 6.87
CA THR A 40 13.53 8.09 6.80
C THR A 40 13.17 9.11 5.72
N LEU A 41 12.29 8.75 4.79
CA LEU A 41 11.81 9.64 3.73
C LEU A 41 10.64 10.52 4.19
N ILE A 42 10.10 10.27 5.39
CA ILE A 42 8.96 10.99 5.96
C ILE A 42 9.48 12.17 6.78
N GLU A 43 8.76 13.28 6.72
CA GLU A 43 9.05 14.51 7.45
C GLU A 43 7.92 14.84 8.44
N GLU A 44 8.22 15.64 9.47
CA GLU A 44 7.19 16.13 10.39
C GLU A 44 6.11 16.91 9.64
N ASN A 45 4.85 16.71 10.03
CA ASN A 45 3.65 17.28 9.45
C ASN A 45 3.28 16.77 8.05
N ASP A 46 3.99 15.78 7.51
CA ASP A 46 3.59 15.15 6.25
C ASP A 46 2.16 14.57 6.34
N THR A 47 1.45 14.66 5.23
CA THR A 47 0.29 13.83 4.94
C THR A 47 0.74 12.65 4.11
N ILE A 48 0.80 11.47 4.71
CA ILE A 48 1.25 10.24 4.04
C ILE A 48 0.09 9.30 3.75
N LEU A 49 0.16 8.63 2.61
CA LEU A 49 -0.75 7.57 2.22
C LEU A 49 0.00 6.24 2.29
N LEU A 50 -0.49 5.33 3.11
CA LEU A 50 0.04 3.97 3.25
C LEU A 50 -0.95 2.99 2.62
N ASP A 51 -0.56 2.37 1.53
CA ASP A 51 -1.31 1.27 0.91
C ASP A 51 -1.31 0.02 1.81
N SER A 52 -2.25 -0.88 1.55
CA SER A 52 -2.35 -2.15 2.25
C SER A 52 -1.19 -3.08 1.88
N GLY A 53 -0.54 -3.65 2.89
CA GLY A 53 0.53 -4.61 2.65
C GLY A 53 1.35 -4.90 3.89
N THR A 54 2.09 -6.02 3.85
CA THR A 54 2.97 -6.37 4.95
C THR A 54 4.24 -5.52 4.98
N THR A 55 4.69 -5.00 3.85
CA THR A 55 5.84 -4.10 3.77
C THR A 55 5.49 -2.69 4.25
N THR A 56 4.32 -2.18 3.86
CA THR A 56 3.80 -0.87 4.31
C THR A 56 3.46 -0.88 5.80
N LEU A 57 3.01 -2.01 6.34
CA LEU A 57 2.84 -2.19 7.79
C LEU A 57 4.16 -2.00 8.56
N GLU A 58 5.28 -2.46 8.00
CA GLU A 58 6.60 -2.22 8.63
C GLU A 58 6.98 -0.74 8.61
N ILE A 59 6.51 0.05 7.64
CA ILE A 59 6.67 1.51 7.68
C ILE A 59 5.89 2.09 8.86
N ALA A 60 4.62 1.71 9.02
CA ALA A 60 3.77 2.16 10.13
C ALA A 60 4.42 1.91 11.50
N ARG A 61 5.05 0.76 11.69
CA ARG A 61 5.80 0.40 12.92
C ARG A 61 7.00 1.29 13.21
N ASN A 62 7.54 1.96 12.21
CA ASN A 62 8.69 2.85 12.34
C ASN A 62 8.32 4.34 12.46
N LEU A 63 7.03 4.68 12.65
CA LEU A 63 6.58 6.08 12.78
C LEU A 63 6.68 6.64 14.20
N HIS A 64 7.05 5.85 15.18
CA HIS A 64 7.10 6.23 16.61
C HIS A 64 7.96 7.46 16.91
N LYS A 65 8.90 7.83 16.05
CA LYS A 65 9.79 9.00 16.22
C LYS A 65 9.10 10.34 15.89
N PHE A 66 8.02 10.34 15.10
CA PHE A 66 7.34 11.56 14.68
C PHE A 66 6.37 12.08 15.76
N GLN A 67 6.18 13.40 15.81
CA GLN A 67 5.25 14.04 16.71
C GLN A 67 3.91 14.37 16.05
N ARG A 68 3.92 14.67 14.77
CA ARG A 68 2.70 15.03 14.02
C ARG A 68 2.76 14.49 12.61
N LEU A 69 1.81 13.61 12.28
CA LEU A 69 1.56 13.11 10.92
C LEU A 69 0.06 13.02 10.69
N THR A 70 -0.35 13.23 9.44
CA THR A 70 -1.64 12.76 8.93
C THR A 70 -1.40 11.50 8.12
N ILE A 71 -2.04 10.40 8.50
CA ILE A 71 -1.83 9.10 7.88
C ILE A 71 -3.16 8.62 7.31
N ILE A 72 -3.19 8.44 5.99
CA ILE A 72 -4.34 7.92 5.27
C ILE A 72 -4.00 6.49 4.87
N THR A 73 -4.91 5.57 5.05
CA THR A 73 -4.72 4.17 4.67
C THR A 73 -6.05 3.49 4.35
N ASN A 74 -6.03 2.52 3.46
CA ASN A 74 -7.13 1.58 3.26
C ASN A 74 -6.92 0.27 4.05
N SER A 75 -5.81 0.13 4.78
CA SER A 75 -5.44 -1.07 5.52
C SER A 75 -5.95 -1.06 6.95
N ILE A 76 -6.74 -2.07 7.30
CA ILE A 76 -7.20 -2.27 8.69
C ILE A 76 -6.01 -2.55 9.61
N ASN A 77 -5.04 -3.34 9.17
CA ASN A 77 -3.87 -3.67 9.97
C ASN A 77 -3.01 -2.44 10.31
N ILE A 78 -2.81 -1.54 9.33
CA ILE A 78 -2.05 -0.31 9.54
C ILE A 78 -2.81 0.63 10.49
N ALA A 79 -4.12 0.79 10.27
CA ALA A 79 -4.93 1.60 11.17
C ALA A 79 -4.90 1.06 12.61
N ALA A 80 -5.04 -0.26 12.79
CA ALA A 80 -4.97 -0.90 14.11
C ALA A 80 -3.59 -0.72 14.77
N GLU A 81 -2.49 -0.88 14.02
CA GLU A 81 -1.12 -0.67 14.52
C GLU A 81 -0.94 0.75 15.06
N LEU A 82 -1.57 1.74 14.41
CA LEU A 82 -1.39 3.15 14.72
C LEU A 82 -2.34 3.69 15.80
N LEU A 83 -3.39 2.95 16.20
CA LEU A 83 -4.39 3.42 17.17
C LEU A 83 -3.80 3.92 18.49
N GLY A 84 -2.66 3.39 18.91
CA GLY A 84 -1.96 3.81 20.13
C GLY A 84 -1.33 5.20 20.06
N TYR A 85 -1.14 5.77 18.87
CA TYR A 85 -0.45 7.04 18.66
C TYR A 85 -1.42 8.21 18.63
N LYS A 86 -1.89 8.69 19.79
CA LYS A 86 -2.85 9.81 19.92
C LYS A 86 -2.43 11.10 19.24
N ARG A 87 -1.15 11.25 18.91
CA ARG A 87 -0.57 12.42 18.26
C ARG A 87 -0.71 12.42 16.72
N PHE A 88 -1.11 11.31 16.13
CA PHE A 88 -1.35 11.19 14.70
C PHE A 88 -2.82 11.40 14.35
N ASN A 89 -3.07 12.05 13.22
CA ASN A 89 -4.38 12.07 12.59
C ASN A 89 -4.47 10.87 11.65
N ILE A 90 -5.22 9.84 12.04
CA ILE A 90 -5.33 8.60 11.29
C ILE A 90 -6.67 8.57 10.57
N ILE A 91 -6.63 8.40 9.25
CA ILE A 91 -7.80 8.34 8.40
C ILE A 91 -7.82 6.96 7.73
N LEU A 92 -8.76 6.12 8.14
CA LEU A 92 -9.04 4.85 7.49
C LEU A 92 -10.09 5.09 6.40
N LEU A 93 -9.76 4.78 5.15
CA LEU A 93 -10.70 4.87 4.03
C LEU A 93 -11.84 3.88 4.22
N GLY A 94 -13.07 4.34 4.07
CA GLY A 94 -14.25 3.48 4.02
C GLY A 94 -14.31 2.69 2.71
N GLY A 95 -15.24 1.74 2.62
CA GLY A 95 -15.43 0.95 1.40
C GLY A 95 -15.77 -0.51 1.67
N ASN A 96 -15.71 -1.34 0.63
CA ASN A 96 -15.92 -2.78 0.75
C ASN A 96 -14.69 -3.43 1.37
N LEU A 97 -14.90 -4.23 2.41
CA LEU A 97 -13.80 -4.97 3.05
C LEU A 97 -13.40 -6.17 2.20
N ARG A 98 -12.14 -6.18 1.76
CA ARG A 98 -11.52 -7.31 1.09
C ARG A 98 -10.73 -8.14 2.11
N GLY A 99 -11.23 -9.36 2.41
CA GLY A 99 -10.64 -10.24 3.43
C GLY A 99 -9.20 -10.68 3.14
N ALA A 100 -8.86 -10.95 1.86
CA ALA A 100 -7.53 -11.43 1.48
C ALA A 100 -6.42 -10.41 1.79
N SER A 101 -6.66 -9.12 1.58
CA SER A 101 -5.72 -8.02 1.87
C SER A 101 -5.99 -7.31 3.19
N GLN A 102 -7.12 -7.60 3.85
CA GLN A 102 -7.59 -6.87 5.04
C GLN A 102 -7.58 -5.35 4.81
N SER A 103 -8.12 -4.96 3.67
CA SER A 103 -8.18 -3.56 3.22
C SER A 103 -9.55 -3.21 2.68
N THR A 104 -9.83 -1.92 2.60
CA THR A 104 -11.03 -1.41 1.95
C THR A 104 -10.74 -1.08 0.49
N VAL A 105 -11.68 -1.44 -0.39
CA VAL A 105 -11.61 -1.25 -1.84
C VAL A 105 -12.96 -0.78 -2.38
N GLY A 106 -13.00 -0.55 -3.69
CA GLY A 106 -14.22 -0.22 -4.43
C GLY A 106 -14.58 1.26 -4.43
N PRO A 107 -15.70 1.62 -5.08
CA PRO A 107 -16.05 3.01 -5.39
C PRO A 107 -16.13 3.96 -4.19
N ILE A 108 -16.54 3.46 -3.01
CA ILE A 108 -16.60 4.27 -1.80
C ILE A 108 -15.19 4.62 -1.31
N ALA A 109 -14.25 3.66 -1.31
CA ALA A 109 -12.88 3.90 -0.93
C ALA A 109 -12.20 4.90 -1.89
N GLU A 110 -12.41 4.72 -3.19
CA GLU A 110 -11.92 5.62 -4.24
C GLU A 110 -12.48 7.03 -4.08
N MET A 111 -13.79 7.15 -3.79
CA MET A 111 -14.45 8.43 -3.60
C MET A 111 -13.96 9.15 -2.33
N ASN A 112 -13.73 8.42 -1.24
CA ASN A 112 -13.15 8.98 -0.01
C ASN A 112 -11.74 9.54 -0.27
N LEU A 113 -10.94 8.86 -1.10
CA LEU A 113 -9.57 9.28 -1.37
C LEU A 113 -9.50 10.59 -2.17
N LYS A 114 -10.48 10.88 -3.03
CA LYS A 114 -10.52 12.09 -3.88
C LYS A 114 -10.50 13.43 -3.13
N VAL A 115 -10.86 13.43 -1.84
CA VAL A 115 -10.85 14.66 -1.03
C VAL A 115 -9.49 14.98 -0.43
N PHE A 116 -8.50 14.12 -0.62
CA PHE A 116 -7.17 14.27 -0.07
C PHE A 116 -6.13 14.51 -1.17
N TYR A 117 -5.05 15.19 -0.80
CA TYR A 117 -3.83 15.25 -1.58
C TYR A 117 -2.64 15.02 -0.65
N CYS A 118 -1.88 13.97 -0.91
CA CYS A 118 -0.86 13.46 0.01
C CYS A 118 0.53 13.90 -0.43
N ASP A 119 1.40 14.21 0.54
CA ASP A 119 2.79 14.54 0.25
C ASP A 119 3.55 13.31 -0.27
N LYS A 120 3.29 12.16 0.32
CA LYS A 120 3.97 10.90 -0.02
C LYS A 120 3.02 9.71 0.02
N LEU A 121 3.07 8.90 -1.03
CA LEU A 121 2.46 7.57 -1.08
C LEU A 121 3.54 6.51 -0.92
N PHE A 122 3.33 5.58 -0.02
CA PHE A 122 4.08 4.33 0.06
C PHE A 122 3.18 3.21 -0.48
N LEU A 123 3.51 2.73 -1.67
CA LEU A 123 2.73 1.74 -2.40
C LEU A 123 3.36 0.36 -2.25
N GLY A 124 2.62 -0.60 -1.70
CA GLY A 124 2.98 -2.01 -1.71
C GLY A 124 2.88 -2.57 -3.12
N VAL A 125 3.72 -3.54 -3.46
CA VAL A 125 3.79 -4.11 -4.81
C VAL A 125 3.71 -5.62 -4.74
N ASP A 126 2.80 -6.21 -5.52
CA ASP A 126 2.70 -7.67 -5.65
C ASP A 126 3.66 -8.21 -6.71
N SER A 127 3.86 -7.47 -7.79
CA SER A 127 4.79 -7.83 -8.87
C SER A 127 5.33 -6.59 -9.56
N PHE A 128 6.59 -6.64 -9.95
CA PHE A 128 7.27 -5.61 -10.74
C PHE A 128 8.00 -6.24 -11.93
N ASN A 129 7.76 -5.68 -13.10
CA ASN A 129 8.47 -6.02 -14.33
C ASN A 129 8.86 -4.72 -15.05
N ILE A 130 10.06 -4.67 -15.65
CA ILE A 130 10.56 -3.46 -16.34
C ILE A 130 9.67 -3.07 -17.51
N GLU A 131 9.11 -4.05 -18.22
CA GLU A 131 8.29 -3.82 -19.41
C GLU A 131 6.85 -3.42 -19.04
N CYS A 132 6.26 -4.08 -18.03
CA CYS A 132 4.86 -3.91 -17.65
C CYS A 132 4.65 -2.98 -16.45
N GLY A 133 5.70 -2.65 -15.70
CA GLY A 133 5.62 -1.85 -14.49
C GLY A 133 5.15 -2.62 -13.26
N LEU A 134 4.38 -1.94 -12.40
CA LEU A 134 3.80 -2.51 -11.18
C LEU A 134 2.47 -3.18 -11.49
N SER A 135 2.23 -4.35 -10.91
CA SER A 135 0.95 -5.06 -11.08
C SER A 135 0.46 -5.70 -9.78
N THR A 136 -0.86 -5.90 -9.74
CA THR A 136 -1.59 -6.65 -8.72
C THR A 136 -2.61 -7.56 -9.40
N PRO A 137 -2.90 -8.76 -8.88
CA PRO A 137 -3.83 -9.69 -9.49
C PRO A 137 -5.31 -9.29 -9.33
N ASN A 138 -5.61 -8.34 -8.46
CA ASN A 138 -6.98 -7.93 -8.15
C ASN A 138 -7.33 -6.57 -8.75
N ILE A 139 -8.45 -6.52 -9.49
CA ILE A 139 -8.88 -5.30 -10.20
C ILE A 139 -9.31 -4.17 -9.24
N GLU A 140 -9.94 -4.49 -8.13
CA GLU A 140 -10.35 -3.47 -7.16
C GLU A 140 -9.14 -2.85 -6.45
N GLU A 141 -8.10 -3.65 -6.18
CA GLU A 141 -6.81 -3.12 -5.69
C GLU A 141 -6.11 -2.28 -6.76
N ALA A 142 -6.13 -2.71 -8.02
CA ALA A 142 -5.56 -1.92 -9.11
C ALA A 142 -6.23 -0.55 -9.22
N ASN A 143 -7.56 -0.49 -9.10
CA ASN A 143 -8.33 0.75 -9.19
C ASN A 143 -8.00 1.71 -8.03
N ILE A 144 -8.02 1.22 -6.78
CA ILE A 144 -7.69 2.07 -5.64
C ILE A 144 -6.22 2.52 -5.69
N ASN A 145 -5.30 1.68 -6.15
CA ASN A 145 -3.89 2.02 -6.32
C ASN A 145 -3.68 3.11 -7.37
N GLN A 146 -4.40 3.06 -8.50
CA GLN A 146 -4.39 4.14 -9.49
C GLN A 146 -4.87 5.47 -8.91
N MET A 147 -5.92 5.42 -8.09
CA MET A 147 -6.40 6.61 -7.40
C MET A 147 -5.35 7.14 -6.41
N MET A 148 -4.70 6.28 -5.62
CA MET A 148 -3.60 6.64 -4.72
C MET A 148 -2.46 7.35 -5.45
N LEU A 149 -2.07 6.83 -6.63
CA LEU A 149 -1.04 7.44 -7.46
C LEU A 149 -1.42 8.87 -7.88
N SER A 150 -2.68 9.08 -8.29
CA SER A 150 -3.15 10.40 -8.75
C SER A 150 -3.33 11.42 -7.63
N MET A 151 -3.55 10.97 -6.39
CA MET A 151 -3.77 11.81 -5.21
C MET A 151 -2.49 12.08 -4.41
N SER A 152 -1.31 11.78 -4.96
CA SER A 152 -0.05 11.88 -4.24
C SER A 152 1.02 12.65 -5.01
N LYS A 153 1.73 13.54 -4.31
CA LYS A 153 2.81 14.35 -4.88
C LYS A 153 4.06 13.53 -5.19
N ARG A 154 4.40 12.60 -4.31
CA ARG A 154 5.55 11.70 -4.46
C ARG A 154 5.14 10.26 -4.20
N VAL A 155 5.50 9.38 -5.10
CA VAL A 155 5.22 7.93 -5.00
C VAL A 155 6.50 7.17 -4.69
N ILE A 156 6.45 6.33 -3.67
CA ILE A 156 7.52 5.43 -3.25
C ILE A 156 6.97 4.00 -3.29
N ALA A 157 7.37 3.23 -4.30
CA ALA A 157 7.06 1.80 -4.37
C ALA A 157 7.97 1.04 -3.39
N VAL A 158 7.39 0.18 -2.56
CA VAL A 158 8.09 -0.57 -1.51
C VAL A 158 7.85 -2.07 -1.66
N PHE A 159 8.91 -2.80 -1.96
CA PHE A 159 8.87 -4.25 -2.15
C PHE A 159 10.25 -4.89 -1.99
N ASP A 160 10.28 -6.16 -1.66
CA ASP A 160 11.51 -6.95 -1.65
C ASP A 160 11.79 -7.58 -3.03
N SER A 161 13.03 -8.01 -3.26
CA SER A 161 13.49 -8.52 -4.56
C SER A 161 12.71 -9.72 -5.09
N SER A 162 11.98 -10.45 -4.23
CA SER A 162 11.14 -11.57 -4.67
C SER A 162 9.96 -11.14 -5.54
N LYS A 163 9.68 -9.83 -5.62
CA LYS A 163 8.62 -9.24 -6.44
C LYS A 163 9.09 -8.82 -7.83
N CYS A 164 10.38 -8.88 -8.08
CA CYS A 164 10.95 -8.53 -9.38
C CYS A 164 10.78 -9.67 -10.40
N ASN A 165 10.54 -9.29 -11.66
CA ASN A 165 10.45 -10.20 -12.82
C ASN A 165 9.39 -11.32 -12.67
N LYS A 166 8.25 -10.96 -12.12
CA LYS A 166 7.09 -11.84 -12.00
C LYS A 166 5.94 -11.37 -12.87
#